data_b0f35303d1c1bedd11b8a030c45ea6e6
#
_entry.id   b0f35303d1c1bedd11b8a030c45ea6e6
#
_cell.length_a   1.000
_cell.length_b   1.000
_cell.length_c   1.000
_cell.angle_alpha   90.00
_cell.angle_beta   90.00
_cell.angle_gamma   90.00
#
_symmetry.space_group_name_H-M   'P 1'
#
loop_
_entity.id
_entity.type
_entity.pdbx_description
1 polymer ?
#
loop_
_entity_poly.entity_id
_entity_poly.type
_entity_poly.pdbx_seq_one_letter_code
_entity_poly.pdbx_strand_id
1 'polypeptide(L)'
;MNILVLLPANDRHRAILESSAPGEDFIYTSSDAITREQVADADVILGNIDPALLTACEHLQLLQLQTAGYDDYLAAGTVPADAKLSCSVGAYGQAVSEHMFAMVLSMIKRLPGYHDLQREHRWEDLGPVTSL
;
A
#
# COMPACT_ATOMS: atom_id res chain seq x y z
N MET A 1 -7.69 23.10 4.46
CA MET A 1 -8.03 21.96 3.56
C MET A 1 -8.45 20.78 4.44
N ASN A 2 -9.41 20.00 3.95
CA ASN A 2 -9.84 18.78 4.62
C ASN A 2 -9.04 17.61 4.05
N ILE A 3 -8.17 17.00 4.86
CA ILE A 3 -7.29 15.90 4.47
C ILE A 3 -7.83 14.61 5.07
N LEU A 4 -8.35 13.73 4.22
CA LEU A 4 -8.88 12.44 4.60
C LEU A 4 -7.79 11.37 4.53
N VAL A 5 -7.46 10.75 5.66
CA VAL A 5 -6.40 9.76 5.76
C VAL A 5 -7.01 8.39 5.99
N LEU A 6 -6.92 7.53 4.98
CA LEU A 6 -7.40 6.13 4.99
C LEU A 6 -6.28 5.13 5.28
N LEU A 7 -5.05 5.63 5.43
CA LEU A 7 -3.88 4.82 5.74
C LEU A 7 -3.87 4.44 7.22
N PRO A 8 -3.40 3.23 7.56
CA PRO A 8 -3.13 2.88 8.95
C PRO A 8 -2.06 3.81 9.54
N ALA A 9 -2.49 4.77 10.34
CA ALA A 9 -1.62 5.79 10.91
C ALA A 9 -1.52 5.66 12.43
N ASN A 10 -0.32 5.33 12.95
CA ASN A 10 0.01 5.44 14.36
C ASN A 10 0.38 6.88 14.74
N ASP A 11 0.59 7.16 16.03
CA ASP A 11 0.87 8.52 16.52
C ASP A 11 2.08 9.18 15.85
N ARG A 12 3.13 8.40 15.53
CA ARG A 12 4.30 8.91 14.79
C ARG A 12 3.93 9.32 13.36
N HIS A 13 3.11 8.54 12.67
CA HIS A 13 2.66 8.85 11.31
C HIS A 13 1.79 10.11 11.31
N ARG A 14 0.88 10.22 12.27
CA ARG A 14 0.03 11.41 12.45
C ARG A 14 0.87 12.66 12.68
N ALA A 15 1.81 12.59 13.62
CA ALA A 15 2.70 13.72 13.90
C ALA A 15 3.49 14.19 12.67
N ILE A 16 3.94 13.26 11.82
CA ILE A 16 4.64 13.59 10.56
C ILE A 16 3.68 14.28 9.58
N LEU A 17 2.48 13.73 9.38
CA LEU A 17 1.50 14.29 8.45
C LEU A 17 1.07 15.69 8.90
N GLU A 18 0.68 15.85 10.16
CA GLU A 18 0.21 17.13 10.72
C GLU A 18 1.31 18.19 10.74
N SER A 19 2.56 17.80 11.00
CA SER A 19 3.69 18.74 10.94
C SER A 19 4.04 19.15 9.50
N SER A 20 3.70 18.34 8.52
CA SER A 20 3.95 18.64 7.10
C SER A 20 2.90 19.58 6.48
N ALA A 21 1.71 19.67 7.09
CA ALA A 21 0.64 20.55 6.68
C ALA A 21 -0.02 21.22 7.89
N PRO A 22 0.70 22.14 8.55
CA PRO A 22 0.22 22.78 9.77
C PRO A 22 -1.00 23.67 9.51
N GLY A 23 -2.02 23.52 10.34
CA GLY A 23 -3.27 24.30 10.23
C GLY A 23 -4.30 23.69 9.30
N GLU A 24 -4.05 22.51 8.74
CA GLU A 24 -5.03 21.78 7.97
C GLU A 24 -5.81 20.78 8.84
N ASP A 25 -7.02 20.42 8.42
CA ASP A 25 -7.90 19.53 9.16
C ASP A 25 -7.68 18.08 8.68
N PHE A 26 -7.22 17.22 9.61
CA PHE A 26 -6.97 15.80 9.32
C PHE A 26 -8.08 14.92 9.87
N ILE A 27 -8.70 14.11 9.01
CA ILE A 27 -9.69 13.10 9.37
C ILE A 27 -9.08 11.72 9.14
N TYR A 28 -8.85 10.98 10.22
CA TYR A 28 -8.33 9.61 10.17
C TYR A 28 -9.48 8.61 10.27
N THR A 29 -9.64 7.78 9.26
CA THR A 29 -10.66 6.73 9.21
C THR A 29 -10.16 5.54 8.39
N SER A 30 -10.96 4.49 8.28
CA SER A 30 -10.65 3.36 7.38
C SER A 30 -11.54 3.41 6.15
N SER A 31 -11.14 2.70 5.10
CA SER A 31 -11.93 2.54 3.88
C SER A 31 -13.31 1.93 4.13
N ASP A 32 -13.45 1.12 5.21
CA ASP A 32 -14.71 0.46 5.57
C ASP A 32 -15.65 1.34 6.42
N ALA A 33 -15.09 2.38 7.06
CA ALA A 33 -15.81 3.27 7.97
C ALA A 33 -16.06 4.67 7.39
N ILE A 34 -15.57 4.94 6.20
CA ILE A 34 -15.69 6.24 5.55
C ILE A 34 -17.14 6.52 5.16
N THR A 35 -17.59 7.76 5.37
CA THR A 35 -18.91 8.22 4.95
C THR A 35 -18.84 9.02 3.66
N ARG A 36 -19.96 9.05 2.92
CA ARG A 36 -20.06 9.83 1.68
C ARG A 36 -19.87 11.34 1.93
N GLU A 37 -20.26 11.83 3.09
CA GLU A 37 -20.09 13.23 3.49
C GLU A 37 -18.62 13.57 3.68
N GLN A 38 -17.86 12.69 4.36
CA GLN A 38 -16.40 12.87 4.52
C GLN A 38 -15.66 12.89 3.17
N VAL A 39 -16.14 12.10 2.20
CA VAL A 39 -15.56 12.10 0.84
C VAL A 39 -15.93 13.37 0.09
N ALA A 40 -17.16 13.86 0.23
CA ALA A 40 -17.63 15.09 -0.44
C ALA A 40 -16.82 16.32 0.01
N ASP A 41 -16.50 16.40 1.30
CA ASP A 41 -15.79 17.52 1.90
C ASP A 41 -14.26 17.44 1.75
N ALA A 42 -13.72 16.36 1.20
CA ALA A 42 -12.27 16.15 1.15
C ALA A 42 -11.60 16.93 0.00
N ASP A 43 -10.60 17.72 0.34
CA ASP A 43 -9.66 18.34 -0.63
C ASP A 43 -8.53 17.38 -1.01
N VAL A 44 -8.08 16.55 -0.07
CA VAL A 44 -7.00 15.57 -0.26
C VAL A 44 -7.43 14.24 0.35
N ILE A 45 -7.20 13.16 -0.39
CA ILE A 45 -7.41 11.78 0.09
C ILE A 45 -6.08 11.04 0.04
N LEU A 46 -5.65 10.51 1.19
CA LEU A 46 -4.45 9.70 1.35
C LEU A 46 -4.84 8.24 1.64
N GLY A 47 -4.65 7.37 0.69
CA GLY A 47 -4.99 5.95 0.74
C GLY A 47 -5.95 5.52 -0.35
N ASN A 48 -6.21 4.21 -0.42
CA ASN A 48 -7.12 3.66 -1.42
C ASN A 48 -8.58 3.81 -0.94
N ILE A 49 -9.44 4.22 -1.84
CA ILE A 49 -10.88 4.39 -1.64
C ILE A 49 -11.63 3.64 -2.76
N ASP A 50 -12.84 3.20 -2.50
CA ASP A 50 -13.71 2.70 -3.59
C ASP A 50 -13.89 3.81 -4.64
N PRO A 51 -13.50 3.58 -5.90
CA PRO A 51 -13.64 4.57 -6.96
C PRO A 51 -15.08 5.11 -7.10
N ALA A 52 -16.09 4.32 -6.80
CA ALA A 52 -17.48 4.75 -6.88
C ALA A 52 -17.82 5.89 -5.90
N LEU A 53 -17.12 5.99 -4.77
CA LEU A 53 -17.32 7.05 -3.78
C LEU A 53 -16.78 8.39 -4.26
N LEU A 54 -15.80 8.41 -5.18
CA LEU A 54 -15.21 9.64 -5.72
C LEU A 54 -16.22 10.49 -6.49
N THR A 55 -17.34 9.91 -6.90
CA THR A 55 -18.46 10.68 -7.49
C THR A 55 -19.09 11.69 -6.52
N ALA A 56 -18.80 11.58 -5.23
CA ALA A 56 -19.25 12.52 -4.21
C ALA A 56 -18.29 13.70 -4.01
N CYS A 57 -17.05 13.60 -4.50
CA CYS A 57 -16.05 14.66 -4.33
C CYS A 57 -16.42 15.93 -5.08
N GLU A 58 -16.50 17.05 -4.39
CA GLU A 58 -16.79 18.35 -4.97
C GLU A 58 -15.54 19.22 -5.17
N HIS A 59 -14.52 19.01 -4.31
CA HIS A 59 -13.35 19.89 -4.20
C HIS A 59 -12.01 19.14 -4.23
N LEU A 60 -12.00 17.84 -4.56
CA LEU A 60 -10.81 17.03 -4.53
C LEU A 60 -9.69 17.60 -5.42
N GLN A 61 -8.54 17.84 -4.83
CA GLN A 61 -7.33 18.33 -5.49
C GLN A 61 -6.29 17.22 -5.68
N LEU A 62 -6.21 16.26 -4.74
CA LEU A 62 -5.25 15.18 -4.77
C LEU A 62 -5.84 13.89 -4.21
N LEU A 63 -5.72 12.82 -4.98
CA LEU A 63 -5.87 11.43 -4.52
C LEU A 63 -4.50 10.76 -4.56
N GLN A 64 -3.92 10.48 -3.40
CA GLN A 64 -2.68 9.72 -3.26
C GLN A 64 -2.99 8.28 -2.88
N LEU A 65 -2.77 7.34 -3.79
CA LEU A 65 -2.94 5.91 -3.52
C LEU A 65 -1.77 5.34 -2.72
N GLN A 66 -2.05 4.40 -1.82
CA GLN A 66 -1.02 3.61 -1.13
C GLN A 66 -0.45 2.49 -2.01
N THR A 67 -1.16 2.10 -3.07
CA THR A 67 -0.75 1.07 -4.03
C THR A 67 -0.01 1.66 -5.22
N ALA A 68 0.74 0.84 -5.95
CA ALA A 68 1.33 1.22 -7.23
C ALA A 68 0.30 1.14 -8.38
N GLY A 69 -0.68 0.22 -8.28
CA GLY A 69 -1.76 0.06 -9.26
C GLY A 69 -2.80 1.17 -9.14
N TYR A 70 -3.27 1.67 -10.27
CA TYR A 70 -4.26 2.74 -10.41
C TYR A 70 -5.31 2.45 -11.50
N ASP A 71 -5.24 1.29 -12.13
CA ASP A 71 -6.05 0.93 -13.30
C ASP A 71 -7.56 0.98 -13.02
N ASP A 72 -7.99 0.55 -11.82
CA ASP A 72 -9.39 0.57 -11.40
C ASP A 72 -9.95 2.01 -11.36
N TYR A 73 -9.13 2.98 -10.95
CA TYR A 73 -9.52 4.39 -10.90
C TYR A 73 -9.68 4.99 -12.29
N LEU A 74 -8.80 4.62 -13.23
CA LEU A 74 -8.92 5.04 -14.62
C LEU A 74 -10.13 4.38 -15.31
N ALA A 75 -10.31 3.07 -15.07
CA ALA A 75 -11.44 2.33 -15.64
C ALA A 75 -12.80 2.84 -15.12
N ALA A 76 -12.88 3.22 -13.85
CA ALA A 76 -14.09 3.79 -13.27
C ALA A 76 -14.42 5.19 -13.80
N GLY A 77 -13.41 5.99 -14.17
CA GLY A 77 -13.60 7.34 -14.69
C GLY A 77 -14.23 8.32 -13.69
N THR A 78 -14.10 8.04 -12.38
CA THR A 78 -14.76 8.80 -11.31
C THR A 78 -13.85 9.81 -10.60
N VAL A 79 -12.55 9.80 -10.92
CA VAL A 79 -11.62 10.79 -10.41
C VAL A 79 -11.98 12.15 -11.05
N PRO A 80 -12.22 13.20 -10.26
CA PRO A 80 -12.53 14.53 -10.82
C PRO A 80 -11.43 15.02 -11.77
N ALA A 81 -11.83 15.65 -12.87
CA ALA A 81 -10.92 16.02 -13.97
C ALA A 81 -9.78 16.96 -13.52
N ASP A 82 -10.05 17.82 -12.54
CA ASP A 82 -9.09 18.77 -11.99
C ASP A 82 -8.24 18.19 -10.84
N ALA A 83 -8.59 16.99 -10.35
CA ALA A 83 -7.85 16.32 -9.29
C ALA A 83 -6.60 15.62 -9.85
N LYS A 84 -5.52 15.66 -9.07
CA LYS A 84 -4.31 14.90 -9.37
C LYS A 84 -4.43 13.50 -8.77
N LEU A 85 -4.22 12.48 -9.60
CA LEU A 85 -4.06 11.09 -9.14
C LEU A 85 -2.57 10.76 -9.05
N SER A 86 -2.14 10.32 -7.87
CA SER A 86 -0.78 9.88 -7.59
C SER A 86 -0.80 8.48 -6.96
N CYS A 87 0.23 7.68 -7.20
CA CYS A 87 0.35 6.32 -6.69
C CYS A 87 1.74 6.04 -6.15
N SER A 88 1.90 4.96 -5.36
CA SER A 88 3.13 4.61 -4.68
C SER A 88 4.07 3.73 -5.53
N VAL A 89 4.26 4.09 -6.80
CA VAL A 89 5.22 3.41 -7.70
C VAL A 89 6.63 3.49 -7.11
N GLY A 90 7.31 2.34 -7.04
CA GLY A 90 8.68 2.23 -6.50
C GLY A 90 8.76 2.02 -4.99
N ALA A 91 7.72 2.30 -4.22
CA ALA A 91 7.74 2.17 -2.76
C ALA A 91 8.01 0.73 -2.27
N TYR A 92 7.58 -0.26 -3.04
CA TYR A 92 7.69 -1.68 -2.68
C TYR A 92 8.83 -2.41 -3.41
N GLY A 93 9.53 -1.73 -4.32
CA GLY A 93 10.49 -2.36 -5.24
C GLY A 93 11.59 -3.14 -4.50
N GLN A 94 12.18 -2.57 -3.48
CA GLN A 94 13.23 -3.23 -2.69
C GLN A 94 12.67 -4.45 -1.95
N ALA A 95 11.60 -4.29 -1.17
CA ALA A 95 11.04 -5.38 -0.37
C ALA A 95 10.58 -6.56 -1.23
N VAL A 96 9.95 -6.29 -2.37
CA VAL A 96 9.51 -7.32 -3.32
C VAL A 96 10.69 -8.04 -3.94
N SER A 97 11.72 -7.32 -4.41
CA SER A 97 12.91 -7.93 -5.03
C SER A 97 13.71 -8.78 -4.04
N GLU A 98 13.90 -8.31 -2.82
CA GLU A 98 14.54 -9.09 -1.75
C GLU A 98 13.76 -10.37 -1.45
N HIS A 99 12.44 -10.29 -1.34
CA HIS A 99 11.60 -11.46 -1.13
C HIS A 99 11.70 -12.46 -2.28
N MET A 100 11.60 -12.01 -3.53
CA MET A 100 11.77 -12.85 -4.71
C MET A 100 13.14 -13.54 -4.71
N PHE A 101 14.21 -12.80 -4.41
CA PHE A 101 15.56 -13.35 -4.35
C PHE A 101 15.71 -14.40 -3.23
N ALA A 102 15.12 -14.15 -2.06
CA ALA A 102 15.09 -15.12 -0.96
C ALA A 102 14.37 -16.41 -1.36
N MET A 103 13.25 -16.32 -2.09
CA MET A 103 12.53 -17.49 -2.62
C MET A 103 13.40 -18.28 -3.60
N VAL A 104 14.06 -17.61 -4.53
CA VAL A 104 14.98 -18.25 -5.50
C VAL A 104 16.11 -18.98 -4.77
N LEU A 105 16.76 -18.32 -3.79
CA LEU A 105 17.80 -18.95 -2.99
C LEU A 105 17.28 -20.13 -2.19
N SER A 106 16.10 -20.03 -1.59
CA SER A 106 15.46 -21.13 -0.86
C SER A 106 15.26 -22.37 -1.73
N MET A 107 14.82 -22.19 -2.97
CA MET A 107 14.62 -23.28 -3.93
C MET A 107 15.95 -23.89 -4.38
N ILE A 108 16.92 -23.06 -4.80
CA ILE A 108 18.22 -23.51 -5.30
C ILE A 108 18.99 -24.26 -4.21
N LYS A 109 18.93 -23.77 -2.97
CA LYS A 109 19.59 -24.38 -1.81
C LYS A 109 18.79 -25.51 -1.15
N ARG A 110 17.62 -25.86 -1.71
CA ARG A 110 16.75 -26.94 -1.19
C ARG A 110 16.37 -26.78 0.28
N LEU A 111 16.23 -25.53 0.76
CA LEU A 111 15.97 -25.24 2.17
C LEU A 111 14.69 -25.93 2.70
N PRO A 112 13.58 -26.04 1.95
CA PRO A 112 12.40 -26.75 2.41
C PRO A 112 12.70 -28.23 2.76
N GLY A 113 13.41 -28.94 1.89
CA GLY A 113 13.78 -30.34 2.14
C GLY A 113 14.71 -30.52 3.33
N TYR A 114 15.70 -29.63 3.49
CA TYR A 114 16.57 -29.64 4.67
C TYR A 114 15.81 -29.29 5.95
N HIS A 115 14.82 -28.41 5.88
CA HIS A 115 13.95 -28.11 7.00
C HIS A 115 13.13 -29.34 7.46
N ASP A 116 12.60 -30.12 6.51
CA ASP A 116 11.88 -31.35 6.81
C ASP A 116 12.77 -32.38 7.46
N LEU A 117 13.99 -32.60 6.92
CA LEU A 117 15.00 -33.48 7.52
C LEU A 117 15.36 -33.05 8.98
N GLN A 118 15.52 -31.74 9.19
CA GLN A 118 15.78 -31.17 10.52
C GLN A 118 14.65 -31.49 11.51
N ARG A 119 13.41 -31.41 11.11
CA ARG A 119 12.24 -31.75 11.96
C ARG A 119 12.19 -33.23 12.29
N GLU A 120 12.70 -34.08 11.40
CA GLU A 120 12.81 -35.52 11.57
C GLU A 120 14.08 -35.95 12.31
N HIS A 121 14.93 -34.99 12.74
CA HIS A 121 16.26 -35.23 13.33
C HIS A 121 17.18 -36.10 12.44
N ARG A 122 17.04 -35.97 11.11
CA ARG A 122 17.80 -36.72 10.12
C ARG A 122 18.88 -35.83 9.52
N TRP A 123 20.08 -36.35 9.41
CA TRP A 123 21.22 -35.74 8.73
C TRP A 123 21.46 -36.45 7.41
N GLU A 124 20.89 -35.90 6.33
CA GLU A 124 20.98 -36.47 4.98
C GLU A 124 21.36 -35.39 3.95
N ASP A 125 22.11 -35.82 2.95
CA ASP A 125 22.44 -34.99 1.80
C ASP A 125 21.33 -35.08 0.72
N LEU A 126 20.72 -33.97 0.38
CA LEU A 126 19.71 -33.89 -0.69
C LEU A 126 20.34 -33.74 -2.08
N GLY A 127 21.66 -33.93 -2.20
CA GLY A 127 22.41 -33.85 -3.43
C GLY A 127 23.02 -32.47 -3.69
N PRO A 128 23.70 -32.30 -4.83
CA PRO A 128 24.52 -31.10 -5.11
C PRO A 128 23.71 -29.81 -5.06
N VAL A 129 24.30 -28.79 -4.44
CA VAL A 129 23.73 -27.46 -4.32
C VAL A 129 24.27 -26.59 -5.45
N THR A 130 23.40 -25.90 -6.17
CA THR A 130 23.78 -24.97 -7.22
C THR A 130 24.16 -23.61 -6.62
N SER A 131 25.22 -23.00 -7.15
CA SER A 131 25.55 -21.57 -6.93
C SER A 131 24.90 -20.71 -8.01
N LEU A 132 24.58 -19.48 -7.65
CA LEU A 132 24.17 -18.45 -8.62
C LEU A 132 25.38 -17.88 -9.33
#